data_f67a6c9b65bc41575d34cd453404cdf3
#
_entry.id   f67a6c9b65bc41575d34cd453404cdf3
#
_cell.length_a   1.000
_cell.length_b   1.000
_cell.length_c   1.000
_cell.angle_alpha   90.00
_cell.angle_beta   90.00
_cell.angle_gamma   90.00
#
_symmetry.space_group_name_H-M   'P 1'
#
loop_
_entity.id
_entity.type
_entity.pdbx_description
1 polymer ?
#
loop_
_entity_poly.entity_id
_entity_poly.type
_entity_poly.pdbx_seq_one_letter_code
_entity_poly.pdbx_strand_id
1 'polypeptide(L)'
;YASKEAYPFDKFKVSKFNTPTTKRAIEKEEILKIMAADLSDRDFYTRFSRDIFVFSYLGAGINFTDIALLKHSDIKKERIYYTRKKTGKIINFKLSEQALEIIRRYASPFYGDDDYIFPILNKTEHTTPLQIDNRIHKVIGHVNSKLKKLGKEFGIDNLTTYVARHTYATVLKRSGVNIAIISESLGHSDLSTTQIYLDSFENDQIDEAMQNLL
;
A
#
# COMPACT_ATOMS: atom_id res chain seq x y z
N TYR A 1 -1.12 -26.50 -33.12
CA TYR A 1 -2.05 -26.19 -32.01
C TYR A 1 -1.99 -27.38 -31.05
N ALA A 2 -1.62 -27.14 -29.77
CA ALA A 2 -1.65 -28.17 -28.72
C ALA A 2 -3.12 -28.56 -28.43
N SER A 3 -3.39 -29.85 -28.29
CA SER A 3 -4.74 -30.33 -27.93
C SER A 3 -5.12 -29.84 -26.51
N LYS A 4 -6.43 -29.66 -26.25
CA LYS A 4 -6.92 -29.31 -24.91
C LYS A 4 -6.45 -30.27 -23.81
N GLU A 5 -6.20 -31.53 -24.18
CA GLU A 5 -5.72 -32.59 -23.28
C GLU A 5 -4.23 -32.41 -22.87
N ALA A 6 -3.49 -31.61 -23.60
CA ALA A 6 -2.08 -31.30 -23.32
C ALA A 6 -1.89 -30.07 -22.42
N TYR A 7 -3.00 -29.45 -21.91
CA TYR A 7 -2.88 -28.31 -21.00
C TYR A 7 -2.50 -28.76 -19.58
N PRO A 8 -1.26 -28.51 -19.15
CA PRO A 8 -0.73 -29.11 -17.91
C PRO A 8 -1.47 -28.64 -16.65
N PHE A 9 -2.14 -27.48 -16.69
CA PHE A 9 -2.83 -26.90 -15.53
C PHE A 9 -4.25 -27.44 -15.29
N ASP A 10 -4.81 -28.24 -16.20
CA ASP A 10 -6.08 -28.95 -15.94
C ASP A 10 -5.94 -30.02 -14.84
N LYS A 11 -4.78 -30.67 -14.79
CA LYS A 11 -4.44 -31.71 -13.78
C LYS A 11 -3.61 -31.16 -12.62
N PHE A 12 -2.87 -30.07 -12.85
CA PHE A 12 -1.93 -29.49 -11.90
C PHE A 12 -2.47 -28.14 -11.37
N LYS A 13 -3.05 -28.14 -10.19
CA LYS A 13 -3.52 -26.91 -9.53
C LYS A 13 -2.36 -26.29 -8.73
N VAL A 14 -1.80 -25.19 -9.23
CA VAL A 14 -0.75 -24.40 -8.55
C VAL A 14 -1.18 -23.96 -7.14
N SER A 15 -2.49 -23.77 -6.92
CA SER A 15 -3.07 -23.41 -5.61
C SER A 15 -2.87 -24.47 -4.51
N LYS A 16 -2.44 -25.69 -4.85
CA LYS A 16 -2.10 -26.72 -3.84
C LYS A 16 -0.75 -26.49 -3.15
N PHE A 17 0.10 -25.64 -3.72
CA PHE A 17 1.40 -25.31 -3.10
C PHE A 17 1.21 -24.11 -2.19
N ASN A 18 1.08 -24.41 -0.90
CA ASN A 18 1.07 -23.39 0.13
C ASN A 18 2.54 -22.95 0.34
N THR A 19 2.99 -21.95 -0.40
CA THR A 19 4.30 -21.33 -0.15
C THR A 19 4.13 -20.37 1.03
N PRO A 20 4.85 -20.59 2.16
CA PRO A 20 4.79 -19.65 3.27
C PRO A 20 5.22 -18.27 2.78
N THR A 21 4.37 -17.28 3.01
CA THR A 21 4.67 -15.88 2.68
C THR A 21 5.73 -15.38 3.66
N THR A 22 6.83 -14.87 3.14
CA THR A 22 7.87 -14.23 3.95
C THR A 22 7.28 -13.01 4.66
N LYS A 23 7.55 -12.86 5.96
CA LYS A 23 7.20 -11.67 6.74
C LYS A 23 7.74 -10.42 6.03
N ARG A 24 6.85 -9.46 5.72
CA ARG A 24 7.20 -8.25 4.96
C ARG A 24 6.88 -6.97 5.72
N ALA A 25 6.13 -7.06 6.82
CA ALA A 25 5.87 -5.91 7.67
C ALA A 25 7.14 -5.50 8.41
N ILE A 26 7.28 -4.20 8.62
CA ILE A 26 8.28 -3.61 9.52
C ILE A 26 7.60 -3.22 10.83
N GLU A 27 8.39 -2.97 11.86
CA GLU A 27 7.87 -2.57 13.15
C GLU A 27 7.33 -1.11 13.12
N LYS A 28 6.41 -0.80 14.05
CA LYS A 28 5.80 0.53 14.13
C LYS A 28 6.87 1.62 14.33
N GLU A 29 7.85 1.35 15.14
CA GLU A 29 8.98 2.23 15.44
C GLU A 29 9.81 2.54 14.20
N GLU A 30 10.00 1.56 13.32
CA GLU A 30 10.75 1.72 12.07
C GLU A 30 10.01 2.65 11.09
N ILE A 31 8.68 2.48 10.96
CA ILE A 31 7.91 3.37 10.10
C ILE A 31 7.88 4.80 10.66
N LEU A 32 7.80 4.98 11.98
CA LEU A 32 7.87 6.30 12.61
C LEU A 32 9.23 6.96 12.36
N LYS A 33 10.35 6.23 12.38
CA LYS A 33 11.67 6.74 12.01
C LYS A 33 11.71 7.20 10.56
N ILE A 34 11.14 6.41 9.63
CA ILE A 34 11.05 6.79 8.20
C ILE A 34 10.21 8.06 8.03
N MET A 35 9.11 8.18 8.77
CA MET A 35 8.24 9.36 8.72
C MET A 35 8.95 10.62 9.21
N ALA A 36 9.71 10.51 10.29
CA ALA A 36 10.40 11.63 10.94
C ALA A 36 11.73 12.01 10.26
N ALA A 37 12.21 11.20 9.30
CA ALA A 37 13.50 11.42 8.66
C ALA A 37 13.52 12.76 7.91
N ASP A 38 14.53 13.58 8.20
CA ASP A 38 14.83 14.75 7.38
C ASP A 38 15.52 14.30 6.08
N LEU A 39 14.88 14.55 4.97
CA LEU A 39 15.36 14.25 3.63
C LEU A 39 15.43 15.53 2.77
N SER A 40 15.53 16.70 3.38
CA SER A 40 15.53 17.99 2.69
C SER A 40 16.70 18.14 1.71
N ASP A 41 17.83 17.50 2.01
CA ASP A 41 19.04 17.45 1.19
C ASP A 41 19.00 16.41 0.07
N ARG A 42 17.97 15.57 0.05
CA ARG A 42 17.86 14.46 -0.90
C ARG A 42 17.17 14.86 -2.20
N ASP A 43 17.45 14.09 -3.26
CA ASP A 43 16.80 14.28 -4.55
C ASP A 43 15.26 14.08 -4.47
N PHE A 44 14.57 14.67 -5.45
CA PHE A 44 13.10 14.60 -5.53
C PHE A 44 12.57 13.17 -5.40
N TYR A 45 13.14 12.20 -6.13
CA TYR A 45 12.62 10.85 -6.14
C TYR A 45 12.82 10.12 -4.82
N THR A 46 13.87 10.42 -4.06
CA THR A 46 14.07 9.87 -2.72
C THR A 46 12.99 10.38 -1.76
N ARG A 47 12.74 11.70 -1.75
CA ARG A 47 11.68 12.32 -0.95
C ARG A 47 10.29 11.82 -1.36
N PHE A 48 10.02 11.82 -2.66
CA PHE A 48 8.77 11.32 -3.23
C PHE A 48 8.51 9.85 -2.86
N SER A 49 9.51 9.00 -2.93
CA SER A 49 9.38 7.58 -2.58
C SER A 49 9.04 7.38 -1.11
N ARG A 50 9.67 8.14 -0.20
CA ARG A 50 9.32 8.16 1.21
C ARG A 50 7.87 8.61 1.40
N ASP A 51 7.46 9.69 0.77
CA ASP A 51 6.11 10.23 0.89
C ASP A 51 5.04 9.25 0.39
N ILE A 52 5.27 8.58 -0.74
CA ILE A 52 4.39 7.52 -1.25
C ILE A 52 4.31 6.33 -0.28
N PHE A 53 5.43 5.91 0.30
CA PHE A 53 5.48 4.83 1.29
C PHE A 53 4.66 5.18 2.54
N VAL A 54 4.89 6.37 3.09
CA VAL A 54 4.18 6.88 4.27
C VAL A 54 2.70 7.09 3.96
N PHE A 55 2.38 7.68 2.81
CA PHE A 55 0.99 7.86 2.39
C PHE A 55 0.26 6.53 2.23
N SER A 56 0.89 5.52 1.67
CA SER A 56 0.31 4.18 1.60
C SER A 56 -0.02 3.62 2.99
N TYR A 57 0.88 3.75 3.96
CA TYR A 57 0.66 3.31 5.33
C TYR A 57 -0.49 4.06 6.01
N LEU A 58 -0.47 5.40 5.99
CA LEU A 58 -1.51 6.24 6.58
C LEU A 58 -2.85 6.19 5.83
N GLY A 59 -2.79 5.82 4.56
CA GLY A 59 -3.90 5.69 3.63
C GLY A 59 -4.54 4.29 3.62
N ALA A 60 -4.66 3.64 4.77
CA ALA A 60 -5.25 2.31 4.92
C ALA A 60 -4.59 1.23 4.03
N GLY A 61 -3.28 1.33 3.85
CA GLY A 61 -2.53 0.38 3.04
C GLY A 61 -2.86 0.47 1.55
N ILE A 62 -3.26 1.63 1.04
CA ILE A 62 -3.55 1.86 -0.38
C ILE A 62 -2.38 1.43 -1.24
N ASN A 63 -2.63 0.68 -2.31
CA ASN A 63 -1.56 0.21 -3.19
C ASN A 63 -1.10 1.31 -4.16
N PHE A 64 0.10 1.14 -4.72
CA PHE A 64 0.72 2.13 -5.59
C PHE A 64 -0.11 2.47 -6.83
N THR A 65 -0.79 1.49 -7.43
CA THR A 65 -1.64 1.72 -8.61
C THR A 65 -2.81 2.63 -8.28
N ASP A 66 -3.46 2.40 -7.13
CA ASP A 66 -4.58 3.24 -6.69
C ASP A 66 -4.08 4.64 -6.30
N ILE A 67 -2.90 4.76 -5.63
CA ILE A 67 -2.26 6.06 -5.36
C ILE A 67 -2.01 6.84 -6.66
N ALA A 68 -1.51 6.17 -7.70
CA ALA A 68 -1.22 6.81 -8.97
C ALA A 68 -2.47 7.34 -9.70
N LEU A 69 -3.62 6.75 -9.43
CA LEU A 69 -4.89 7.10 -10.04
C LEU A 69 -5.71 8.11 -9.23
N LEU A 70 -5.30 8.43 -7.97
CA LEU A 70 -6.00 9.40 -7.15
C LEU A 70 -6.02 10.79 -7.78
N LYS A 71 -7.20 11.37 -7.80
CA LYS A 71 -7.47 12.75 -8.26
C LYS A 71 -7.80 13.67 -7.09
N HIS A 72 -7.70 14.97 -7.29
CA HIS A 72 -8.12 15.95 -6.28
C HIS A 72 -9.60 15.82 -5.94
N SER A 73 -10.46 15.47 -6.89
CA SER A 73 -11.89 15.18 -6.68
C SER A 73 -12.17 14.01 -5.74
N ASP A 74 -11.19 13.11 -5.53
CA ASP A 74 -11.33 11.98 -4.61
C ASP A 74 -11.17 12.39 -3.14
N ILE A 75 -10.74 13.63 -2.87
CA ILE A 75 -10.58 14.16 -1.52
C ILE A 75 -11.68 15.17 -1.22
N LYS A 76 -12.57 14.87 -0.29
CA LYS A 76 -13.67 15.74 0.13
C LYS A 76 -13.75 15.84 1.65
N LYS A 77 -13.67 17.07 2.19
CA LYS A 77 -13.75 17.30 3.66
C LYS A 77 -12.79 16.38 4.44
N GLU A 78 -11.53 16.33 4.02
CA GLU A 78 -10.46 15.49 4.63
C GLU A 78 -10.73 13.98 4.52
N ARG A 79 -11.69 13.53 3.75
CA ARG A 79 -11.96 12.11 3.46
C ARG A 79 -11.55 11.76 2.05
N ILE A 80 -10.95 10.60 1.92
CA ILE A 80 -10.66 9.99 0.63
C ILE A 80 -11.83 9.11 0.19
N TYR A 81 -12.14 9.16 -1.10
CA TYR A 81 -13.15 8.32 -1.76
C TYR A 81 -12.55 7.80 -3.06
N TYR A 82 -12.28 6.54 -3.15
CA TYR A 82 -11.79 5.96 -4.41
C TYR A 82 -12.32 4.54 -4.63
N THR A 83 -12.35 4.12 -5.89
CA THR A 83 -12.66 2.75 -6.25
C THR A 83 -11.37 1.98 -6.47
N ARG A 84 -11.15 0.94 -5.69
CA ARG A 84 -9.97 0.10 -5.81
C ARG A 84 -9.90 -0.57 -7.18
N LYS A 85 -8.86 -0.32 -7.96
CA LYS A 85 -8.70 -0.79 -9.35
C LYS A 85 -8.83 -2.32 -9.47
N LYS A 86 -8.24 -3.07 -8.53
CA LYS A 86 -8.19 -4.54 -8.58
C LYS A 86 -9.53 -5.22 -8.27
N THR A 87 -10.34 -4.66 -7.36
CA THR A 87 -11.52 -5.35 -6.81
C THR A 87 -12.84 -4.63 -7.07
N GLY A 88 -12.80 -3.39 -7.56
CA GLY A 88 -13.98 -2.56 -7.75
C GLY A 88 -14.64 -2.07 -6.45
N LYS A 89 -14.05 -2.37 -5.28
CA LYS A 89 -14.60 -1.89 -4.01
C LYS A 89 -14.40 -0.40 -3.82
N ILE A 90 -15.44 0.26 -3.33
CA ILE A 90 -15.38 1.65 -2.91
C ILE A 90 -14.74 1.70 -1.53
N ILE A 91 -13.69 2.49 -1.40
CA ILE A 91 -12.97 2.74 -0.16
C ILE A 91 -13.19 4.19 0.24
N ASN A 92 -13.56 4.43 1.48
CA ASN A 92 -13.64 5.77 2.03
C ASN A 92 -13.28 5.78 3.52
N PHE A 93 -12.45 6.75 3.93
CA PHE A 93 -12.10 6.99 5.33
C PHE A 93 -11.57 8.41 5.49
N LYS A 94 -11.52 8.87 6.75
CA LYS A 94 -10.92 10.18 7.07
C LYS A 94 -9.40 10.06 7.05
N LEU A 95 -8.73 10.96 6.33
CA LEU A 95 -7.27 11.05 6.32
C LEU A 95 -6.77 11.69 7.62
N SER A 96 -5.60 11.24 8.08
CA SER A 96 -4.88 11.92 9.15
C SER A 96 -4.26 13.23 8.64
N GLU A 97 -3.93 14.14 9.54
CA GLU A 97 -3.27 15.41 9.17
C GLU A 97 -1.95 15.15 8.44
N GLN A 98 -1.17 14.17 8.87
CA GLN A 98 0.08 13.80 8.21
C GLN A 98 -0.13 13.32 6.77
N ALA A 99 -1.20 12.57 6.50
CA ALA A 99 -1.54 12.16 5.13
C ALA A 99 -1.97 13.35 4.26
N LEU A 100 -2.73 14.28 4.84
CA LEU A 100 -3.12 15.52 4.17
C LEU A 100 -1.92 16.43 3.88
N GLU A 101 -0.96 16.53 4.78
CA GLU A 101 0.30 17.25 4.54
C GLU A 101 1.08 16.67 3.35
N ILE A 102 1.12 15.34 3.22
CA ILE A 102 1.76 14.72 2.05
C ILE A 102 1.03 15.13 0.76
N ILE A 103 -0.30 15.10 0.75
CA ILE A 103 -1.08 15.56 -0.42
C ILE A 103 -0.75 17.01 -0.76
N ARG A 104 -0.71 17.91 0.24
CA ARG A 104 -0.42 19.35 0.06
C ARG A 104 0.95 19.61 -0.56
N ARG A 105 1.97 18.75 -0.29
CA ARG A 105 3.31 18.89 -0.89
C ARG A 105 3.31 18.78 -2.41
N TYR A 106 2.31 18.08 -2.97
CA TYR A 106 2.17 17.86 -4.41
C TYR A 106 1.06 18.68 -5.03
N ALA A 107 0.32 19.47 -4.23
CA ALA A 107 -0.72 20.36 -4.72
C ALA A 107 -0.12 21.54 -5.50
N SER A 108 -0.85 22.00 -6.51
CA SER A 108 -0.52 23.19 -7.27
C SER A 108 -1.79 24.04 -7.46
N PRO A 109 -1.71 25.38 -7.41
CA PRO A 109 -2.86 26.23 -7.68
C PRO A 109 -3.40 26.11 -9.12
N PHE A 110 -2.64 25.47 -10.01
CA PHE A 110 -3.02 25.23 -11.40
C PHE A 110 -3.74 23.88 -11.61
N TYR A 111 -3.85 23.05 -10.57
CA TYR A 111 -4.52 21.75 -10.66
C TYR A 111 -6.02 21.91 -10.38
N GLY A 112 -6.83 21.31 -11.26
CA GLY A 112 -8.27 21.17 -11.06
C GLY A 112 -8.63 19.83 -10.42
N ASP A 113 -9.93 19.65 -10.18
CA ASP A 113 -10.48 18.45 -9.54
C ASP A 113 -10.11 17.14 -10.26
N ASP A 114 -9.98 17.18 -11.58
CA ASP A 114 -9.66 16.02 -12.42
C ASP A 114 -8.16 15.73 -12.55
N ASP A 115 -7.29 16.57 -11.99
CA ASP A 115 -5.85 16.34 -12.00
C ASP A 115 -5.45 15.32 -10.96
N TYR A 116 -4.41 14.53 -11.27
CA TYR A 116 -3.87 13.56 -10.35
C TYR A 116 -3.16 14.24 -9.18
N ILE A 117 -3.33 13.71 -7.96
CA ILE A 117 -2.71 14.26 -6.74
C ILE A 117 -1.19 14.14 -6.82
N PHE A 118 -0.70 12.96 -7.19
CA PHE A 118 0.72 12.66 -7.21
C PHE A 118 1.29 12.77 -8.63
N PRO A 119 2.54 13.27 -8.81
CA PRO A 119 3.14 13.48 -10.14
C PRO A 119 3.62 12.16 -10.78
N ILE A 120 2.74 11.14 -10.77
CA ILE A 120 2.96 9.85 -11.40
C ILE A 120 2.39 9.85 -12.81
N LEU A 121 1.15 10.32 -12.94
CA LEU A 121 0.42 10.41 -14.19
C LEU A 121 0.19 11.87 -14.58
N ASN A 122 0.03 12.11 -15.87
CA ASN A 122 -0.40 13.37 -16.45
C ASN A 122 -1.58 13.08 -17.39
N LYS A 123 -2.72 13.73 -17.18
CA LYS A 123 -3.96 13.49 -17.94
C LYS A 123 -3.87 13.83 -19.42
N THR A 124 -2.93 14.71 -19.81
CA THR A 124 -2.71 15.10 -21.21
C THR A 124 -1.72 14.20 -21.94
N GLU A 125 -0.83 13.50 -21.21
CA GLU A 125 0.19 12.63 -21.79
C GLU A 125 -0.22 11.15 -21.73
N HIS A 126 -0.82 10.72 -20.62
CA HIS A 126 -1.18 9.33 -20.37
C HIS A 126 -2.69 9.15 -20.57
N THR A 127 -3.11 9.14 -21.85
CA THR A 127 -4.53 9.15 -22.26
C THR A 127 -5.10 7.76 -22.52
N THR A 128 -4.25 6.77 -22.82
CA THR A 128 -4.69 5.40 -23.06
C THR A 128 -4.38 4.48 -21.86
N PRO A 129 -5.19 3.40 -21.67
CA PRO A 129 -4.91 2.43 -20.60
C PRO A 129 -3.48 1.88 -20.63
N LEU A 130 -2.94 1.59 -21.83
CA LEU A 130 -1.58 1.08 -22.00
C LEU A 130 -0.51 2.10 -21.55
N GLN A 131 -0.69 3.38 -21.89
CA GLN A 131 0.21 4.45 -21.45
C GLN A 131 0.19 4.61 -19.94
N ILE A 132 -1.00 4.57 -19.32
CA ILE A 132 -1.19 4.63 -17.87
C ILE A 132 -0.47 3.46 -17.20
N ASP A 133 -0.73 2.23 -17.63
CA ASP A 133 -0.14 1.04 -17.03
C ASP A 133 1.40 1.02 -17.18
N ASN A 134 1.92 1.35 -18.35
CA ASN A 134 3.37 1.45 -18.58
C ASN A 134 4.03 2.51 -17.70
N ARG A 135 3.38 3.67 -17.55
CA ARG A 135 3.90 4.74 -16.68
C ARG A 135 3.91 4.32 -15.22
N ILE A 136 2.83 3.71 -14.73
CA ILE A 136 2.73 3.18 -13.36
C ILE A 136 3.83 2.15 -13.12
N HIS A 137 4.04 1.19 -14.02
CA HIS A 137 5.11 0.19 -13.91
C HIS A 137 6.51 0.80 -13.87
N LYS A 138 6.77 1.80 -14.71
CA LYS A 138 8.05 2.50 -14.73
C LYS A 138 8.31 3.23 -13.40
N VAL A 139 7.31 3.97 -12.90
CA VAL A 139 7.50 4.79 -11.69
C VAL A 139 7.56 3.93 -10.43
N ILE A 140 6.76 2.86 -10.30
CA ILE A 140 6.85 1.97 -9.13
C ILE A 140 8.22 1.28 -9.05
N GLY A 141 8.81 0.91 -10.18
CA GLY A 141 10.16 0.36 -10.23
C GLY A 141 11.19 1.35 -9.69
N HIS A 142 11.09 2.61 -10.10
CA HIS A 142 11.96 3.68 -9.62
C HIS A 142 11.76 3.97 -8.12
N VAL A 143 10.52 4.11 -7.68
CA VAL A 143 10.15 4.30 -6.27
C VAL A 143 10.69 3.17 -5.39
N ASN A 144 10.46 1.92 -5.78
CA ASN A 144 10.96 0.77 -5.02
C ASN A 144 12.50 0.71 -4.98
N SER A 145 13.18 1.13 -6.04
CA SER A 145 14.65 1.23 -6.05
C SER A 145 15.14 2.25 -5.01
N LYS A 146 14.49 3.42 -4.93
CA LYS A 146 14.81 4.45 -3.93
C LYS A 146 14.48 4.00 -2.52
N LEU A 147 13.31 3.36 -2.32
CA LEU A 147 12.92 2.81 -1.01
C LEU A 147 13.90 1.75 -0.51
N LYS A 148 14.39 0.85 -1.38
CA LYS A 148 15.40 -0.14 -0.98
C LYS A 148 16.70 0.51 -0.52
N LYS A 149 17.13 1.59 -1.16
CA LYS A 149 18.33 2.34 -0.74
C LYS A 149 18.09 3.02 0.60
N LEU A 150 16.97 3.72 0.73
CA LEU A 150 16.59 4.39 1.97
C LEU A 150 16.43 3.39 3.12
N GLY A 151 15.78 2.24 2.88
CA GLY A 151 15.62 1.19 3.89
C GLY A 151 16.96 0.72 4.45
N LYS A 152 17.98 0.53 3.60
CA LYS A 152 19.33 0.15 4.06
C LYS A 152 19.95 1.17 5.01
N GLU A 153 19.68 2.46 4.80
CA GLU A 153 20.16 3.53 5.69
C GLU A 153 19.53 3.43 7.09
N PHE A 154 18.32 2.86 7.19
CA PHE A 154 17.61 2.61 8.44
C PHE A 154 17.78 1.18 8.98
N GLY A 155 18.60 0.35 8.34
CA GLY A 155 18.76 -1.06 8.73
C GLY A 155 17.58 -1.95 8.33
N ILE A 156 16.73 -1.52 7.38
CA ILE A 156 15.55 -2.23 6.93
C ILE A 156 15.80 -2.84 5.55
N ASP A 157 15.78 -4.18 5.49
CA ASP A 157 15.96 -4.89 4.24
C ASP A 157 14.69 -4.87 3.38
N ASN A 158 14.90 -4.74 2.07
CA ASN A 158 13.84 -4.88 1.06
C ASN A 158 12.63 -3.96 1.23
N LEU A 159 12.81 -2.72 1.73
CA LEU A 159 11.76 -1.73 1.81
C LEU A 159 11.16 -1.46 0.42
N THR A 160 9.83 -1.61 0.28
CA THR A 160 9.07 -1.38 -0.95
C THR A 160 7.70 -0.81 -0.64
N THR A 161 7.01 -0.28 -1.64
CA THR A 161 5.62 0.21 -1.47
C THR A 161 4.67 -0.85 -0.91
N TYR A 162 4.94 -2.13 -1.18
CA TYR A 162 4.11 -3.24 -0.68
C TYR A 162 4.32 -3.50 0.82
N VAL A 163 5.51 -3.21 1.34
CA VAL A 163 5.81 -3.28 2.78
C VAL A 163 4.91 -2.35 3.58
N ALA A 164 4.62 -1.14 3.08
CA ALA A 164 3.72 -0.20 3.76
C ALA A 164 2.33 -0.81 4.02
N ARG A 165 1.78 -1.50 3.04
CA ARG A 165 0.47 -2.16 3.15
C ARG A 165 0.50 -3.33 4.16
N HIS A 166 1.57 -4.13 4.16
CA HIS A 166 1.74 -5.19 5.14
C HIS A 166 1.88 -4.62 6.55
N THR A 167 2.69 -3.58 6.71
CA THR A 167 2.90 -2.90 7.99
C THR A 167 1.59 -2.34 8.54
N TYR A 168 0.79 -1.66 7.69
CA TYR A 168 -0.54 -1.18 8.08
C TYR A 168 -1.40 -2.31 8.68
N ALA A 169 -1.53 -3.43 7.95
CA ALA A 169 -2.35 -4.55 8.38
C ALA A 169 -1.83 -5.18 9.68
N THR A 170 -0.52 -5.37 9.78
CA THR A 170 0.12 -5.99 10.95
C THR A 170 0.03 -5.10 12.19
N VAL A 171 0.28 -3.79 12.05
CA VAL A 171 0.16 -2.84 13.16
C VAL A 171 -1.26 -2.79 13.70
N LEU A 172 -2.28 -2.73 12.84
CA LEU A 172 -3.68 -2.75 13.27
C LEU A 172 -4.07 -4.06 13.97
N LYS A 173 -3.61 -5.21 13.43
CA LYS A 173 -3.84 -6.51 14.07
C LYS A 173 -3.24 -6.54 15.47
N ARG A 174 -1.97 -6.13 15.63
CA ARG A 174 -1.30 -6.07 16.92
C ARG A 174 -1.94 -5.09 17.91
N SER A 175 -2.64 -4.08 17.38
CA SER A 175 -3.45 -3.15 18.17
C SER A 175 -4.85 -3.68 18.51
N GLY A 176 -5.15 -4.96 18.25
CA GLY A 176 -6.43 -5.59 18.56
C GLY A 176 -7.58 -5.24 17.63
N VAL A 177 -7.31 -4.58 16.48
CA VAL A 177 -8.37 -4.24 15.52
C VAL A 177 -8.90 -5.51 14.84
N ASN A 178 -10.23 -5.63 14.78
CA ASN A 178 -10.88 -6.79 14.15
C ASN A 178 -10.43 -6.98 12.70
N ILE A 179 -10.06 -8.22 12.34
CA ILE A 179 -9.58 -8.58 11.01
C ILE A 179 -10.56 -8.24 9.89
N ALA A 180 -11.87 -8.25 10.16
CA ALA A 180 -12.89 -7.86 9.18
C ALA A 180 -12.77 -6.37 8.83
N ILE A 181 -12.50 -5.50 9.81
CA ILE A 181 -12.28 -4.07 9.60
C ILE A 181 -11.00 -3.85 8.79
N ILE A 182 -9.92 -4.57 9.13
CA ILE A 182 -8.67 -4.53 8.37
C ILE A 182 -8.90 -4.97 6.92
N SER A 183 -9.62 -6.07 6.71
CA SER A 183 -9.94 -6.60 5.38
C SER A 183 -10.76 -5.61 4.55
N GLU A 184 -11.76 -4.99 5.15
CA GLU A 184 -12.60 -3.99 4.51
C GLU A 184 -11.80 -2.75 4.12
N SER A 185 -10.98 -2.21 5.03
CA SER A 185 -10.13 -1.05 4.78
C SER A 185 -9.09 -1.29 3.68
N LEU A 186 -8.57 -2.52 3.61
CA LEU A 186 -7.69 -2.97 2.53
C LEU A 186 -8.43 -3.20 1.21
N GLY A 187 -9.77 -3.22 1.21
CA GLY A 187 -10.59 -3.50 0.03
C GLY A 187 -10.43 -4.93 -0.47
N HIS A 188 -10.20 -5.90 0.40
CA HIS A 188 -10.19 -7.30 0.01
C HIS A 188 -11.62 -7.81 -0.19
N SER A 189 -11.83 -8.65 -1.22
CA SER A 189 -13.11 -9.30 -1.47
C SER A 189 -13.34 -10.50 -0.57
N ASP A 190 -12.27 -11.09 -0.03
CA ASP A 190 -12.28 -12.26 0.81
C ASP A 190 -11.37 -12.04 2.04
N LEU A 191 -11.87 -12.44 3.21
CA LEU A 191 -11.16 -12.36 4.48
C LEU A 191 -9.89 -13.22 4.50
N SER A 192 -9.90 -14.37 3.82
CA SER A 192 -8.74 -15.26 3.70
C SER A 192 -7.54 -14.55 3.08
N THR A 193 -7.78 -13.62 2.14
CA THR A 193 -6.72 -12.80 1.57
C THR A 193 -6.02 -11.95 2.64
N THR A 194 -6.76 -11.46 3.64
CA THR A 194 -6.18 -10.68 4.74
C THR A 194 -5.40 -11.58 5.69
N GLN A 195 -5.88 -12.78 5.95
CA GLN A 195 -5.20 -13.75 6.83
C GLN A 195 -3.81 -14.13 6.34
N ILE A 196 -3.61 -14.18 5.01
CA ILE A 196 -2.28 -14.45 4.40
C ILE A 196 -1.27 -13.32 4.71
N TYR A 197 -1.74 -12.09 4.90
CA TYR A 197 -0.90 -10.94 5.23
C TYR A 197 -0.52 -10.89 6.71
N LEU A 198 -1.34 -11.50 7.56
CA LEU A 198 -1.21 -11.40 8.99
C LEU A 198 -0.45 -12.62 9.50
N ASP A 199 0.64 -12.39 10.22
CA ASP A 199 1.34 -13.44 10.96
C ASP A 199 0.38 -14.12 11.96
N SER A 200 0.74 -15.32 12.41
CA SER A 200 0.14 -15.92 13.61
C SER A 200 0.22 -14.94 14.78
N PHE A 201 -0.69 -15.06 15.72
CA PHE A 201 -0.60 -14.29 16.97
C PHE A 201 0.74 -14.61 17.65
N GLU A 202 1.40 -13.58 18.16
CA GLU A 202 2.57 -13.75 19.03
C GLU A 202 2.11 -14.39 20.34
N ASN A 203 2.96 -15.19 20.97
CA ASN A 203 2.60 -15.89 22.22
C ASN A 203 2.11 -14.91 23.30
N ASP A 204 2.76 -13.75 23.39
CA ASP A 204 2.37 -12.70 24.35
C ASP A 204 0.92 -12.21 24.17
N GLN A 205 0.43 -12.13 22.94
CA GLN A 205 -0.97 -11.76 22.64
C GLN A 205 -1.96 -12.87 23.03
N ILE A 206 -1.54 -14.12 22.91
CA ILE A 206 -2.34 -15.27 23.37
C ILE A 206 -2.38 -15.26 24.90
N ASP A 207 -1.23 -15.02 25.54
CA ASP A 207 -1.11 -14.98 26.99
C ASP A 207 -1.94 -13.82 27.59
N GLU A 208 -1.92 -12.63 26.96
CA GLU A 208 -2.77 -11.49 27.35
C GLU A 208 -4.26 -11.81 27.17
N ALA A 209 -4.63 -12.45 26.05
CA ALA A 209 -6.01 -12.87 25.82
C ALA A 209 -6.48 -13.89 26.86
N MET A 210 -5.60 -14.80 27.32
CA MET A 210 -5.91 -15.76 28.37
C MET A 210 -6.14 -15.11 29.73
N GLN A 211 -5.51 -13.97 30.02
CA GLN A 211 -5.74 -13.23 31.26
C GLN A 211 -7.17 -12.65 31.33
N ASN A 212 -7.82 -12.38 30.20
CA ASN A 212 -9.21 -11.91 30.15
C ASN A 212 -10.24 -13.00 30.51
N LEU A 213 -9.82 -14.22 30.77
CA LEU A 213 -10.71 -15.32 31.20
C LEU A 213 -10.90 -15.37 32.74
N LEU A 214 -10.10 -14.61 33.50
CA LEU A 214 -10.13 -14.53 34.94
C LEU A 214 -10.77 -13.23 35.43
#